data_2cd01bb7b40cc9cad2f7baf3effafc3d
#
_entry.id   2cd01bb7b40cc9cad2f7baf3effafc3d
#
_cell.length_a   1.000
_cell.length_b   1.000
_cell.length_c   1.000
_cell.angle_alpha   90.00
_cell.angle_beta   90.00
_cell.angle_gamma   90.00
#
_symmetry.space_group_name_H-M   'P 1'
#
loop_
_entity.id
_entity.type
_entity.pdbx_description
1 polymer ?
#
loop_
_entity_poly.entity_id
_entity_poly.type
_entity_poly.pdbx_seq_one_letter_code
_entity_poly.pdbx_strand_id
1 'polypeptide(L)'
;MCIRDRGHPLISNAAHLRGSAQWIRFPRVVCKTWVHRRADGVPVVLMGDAAHTAHFSIGSGTKLAFEDAIALARDIGEAQGDLDRALDAYQASRSIEVLRIQNAARNSTEWFENIERHAQLPPEQFAYSLLTRSQRISHENLRLRDASYVGGYEAWLAERAGLPHQPVPPMFTPFKLRGLTLKNRVVVSPMAQYSCENGVPGEHHLVHLGARAMGGAGLVFAEMTAPSEDGRITPGCPGLYTNEQQAAWARIVRYIHEHSSAKVAMQLGHAGAKGATRRAWDGIDQPLEEGAWPLISASPQQYLDGVSAWSRAMTRDDMDRVREDFICSAQRAAAAGFDWLELHCAHGYLLSSFISPLTNRRDDEYGGSLQNRLRFPLEVFTALREVWPQDRPMSVRISAHDWVEGGITPEDAVQIAAAFKAAGADLIDVSSGQVSKAEKPVYGRMWQTPFSESIRNRVGIATIAVGAISEADHVNSIIAAGRADLCAVARPHLANPAWTLHEAAKIGYTAGPGLDWPRPYLSGKGQLEKEHERQRAQASQGAGLSALEQANRAMGV
;
A
#
# COMPACT_ATOMS: atom_id res chain seq x y z
N MET A 1 -21.69 13.63 10.46
CA MET A 1 -22.78 14.23 9.68
C MET A 1 -23.82 14.73 10.65
N CYS A 2 -23.99 16.04 10.76
CA CYS A 2 -24.87 16.63 11.75
C CYS A 2 -26.32 16.64 11.21
N ILE A 3 -27.29 16.17 12.01
CA ILE A 3 -28.73 16.14 11.65
C ILE A 3 -29.24 17.56 11.36
N ARG A 4 -28.63 18.59 11.94
CA ARG A 4 -28.99 19.99 11.70
C ARG A 4 -28.91 20.40 10.23
N ASP A 5 -28.05 19.74 9.43
CA ASP A 5 -27.79 20.14 8.04
C ASP A 5 -28.83 19.61 7.06
N ARG A 6 -29.73 18.70 7.47
CA ARG A 6 -30.74 18.08 6.59
C ARG A 6 -32.17 18.56 6.81
N GLY A 7 -32.42 19.38 7.80
CA GLY A 7 -33.73 20.01 8.06
C GLY A 7 -34.86 19.02 8.46
N HIS A 8 -34.54 17.73 8.64
CA HIS A 8 -35.51 16.71 9.03
C HIS A 8 -35.19 16.11 10.40
N PRO A 9 -36.17 15.99 11.31
CA PRO A 9 -35.96 15.32 12.59
C PRO A 9 -35.70 13.84 12.37
N LEU A 10 -34.73 13.25 13.08
CA LEU A 10 -34.58 11.81 13.19
C LEU A 10 -35.69 11.27 14.10
N ILE A 11 -36.55 10.43 13.55
CA ILE A 11 -37.59 9.74 14.30
C ILE A 11 -37.11 8.32 14.57
N SER A 12 -36.86 8.00 15.85
CA SER A 12 -36.58 6.62 16.27
C SER A 12 -37.88 5.82 16.29
N ASN A 13 -37.85 4.59 15.75
CA ASN A 13 -38.93 3.63 15.90
C ASN A 13 -39.14 3.18 17.36
N ALA A 14 -38.17 3.46 18.24
CA ALA A 14 -38.20 3.20 19.68
C ALA A 14 -38.49 4.46 20.51
N ALA A 15 -38.92 5.57 19.91
CA ALA A 15 -39.17 6.84 20.59
C ALA A 15 -40.24 6.71 21.73
N HIS A 16 -41.10 5.69 21.68
CA HIS A 16 -42.07 5.38 22.69
C HIS A 16 -41.51 4.67 23.94
N LEU A 17 -40.27 4.16 23.84
CA LEU A 17 -39.64 3.49 24.96
C LEU A 17 -38.93 4.51 25.85
N ARG A 18 -39.19 4.46 27.15
CA ARG A 18 -38.60 5.34 28.14
C ARG A 18 -37.10 5.13 28.18
N GLY A 19 -36.30 6.20 27.99
CA GLY A 19 -34.84 6.13 27.94
C GLY A 19 -34.23 5.79 26.58
N SER A 20 -35.06 5.63 25.51
CA SER A 20 -34.51 5.49 24.16
C SER A 20 -33.78 6.78 23.75
N ALA A 21 -32.49 6.69 23.49
CA ALA A 21 -31.72 7.80 22.99
C ALA A 21 -31.81 7.84 21.46
N GLN A 22 -31.95 9.03 20.90
CA GLN A 22 -31.85 9.22 19.43
C GLN A 22 -30.42 9.01 18.94
N TRP A 23 -29.46 9.24 19.83
CA TRP A 23 -28.01 9.05 19.59
C TRP A 23 -27.40 8.28 20.75
N ILE A 24 -26.75 7.15 20.43
CA ILE A 24 -26.05 6.31 21.40
C ILE A 24 -24.58 6.22 21.01
N ARG A 25 -23.70 6.46 21.97
CA ARG A 25 -22.30 6.10 21.82
C ARG A 25 -22.14 4.61 22.12
N PHE A 26 -21.67 3.85 21.15
CA PHE A 26 -21.35 2.44 21.34
C PHE A 26 -19.90 2.33 21.83
N PRO A 27 -19.65 2.00 23.10
CA PRO A 27 -18.29 1.79 23.58
C PRO A 27 -17.71 0.54 22.93
N ARG A 28 -16.45 0.64 22.50
CA ARG A 28 -15.68 -0.52 22.07
C ARG A 28 -15.02 -1.12 23.29
N VAL A 29 -15.47 -2.29 23.71
CA VAL A 29 -14.83 -3.06 24.79
C VAL A 29 -13.70 -3.90 24.18
N VAL A 30 -12.50 -3.80 24.77
CA VAL A 30 -11.33 -4.60 24.42
C VAL A 30 -10.60 -4.90 25.73
N CYS A 31 -10.90 -6.02 26.35
CA CYS A 31 -10.20 -6.47 27.55
C CYS A 31 -8.83 -7.07 27.15
N LYS A 32 -7.77 -6.62 27.80
CA LYS A 32 -6.41 -7.16 27.60
C LYS A 32 -6.27 -8.54 28.24
N THR A 33 -6.98 -8.76 29.34
CA THR A 33 -6.97 -10.00 30.10
C THR A 33 -8.39 -10.49 30.23
N TRP A 34 -8.65 -11.73 29.80
CA TRP A 34 -9.98 -12.35 29.82
C TRP A 34 -10.14 -13.33 30.97
N VAL A 35 -9.02 -13.73 31.57
CA VAL A 35 -8.96 -14.66 32.72
C VAL A 35 -8.39 -13.92 33.91
N HIS A 36 -9.21 -13.72 34.93
CA HIS A 36 -8.80 -13.13 36.19
C HIS A 36 -8.76 -14.20 37.27
N ARG A 37 -7.60 -14.39 37.91
CA ARG A 37 -7.43 -15.33 39.06
C ARG A 37 -7.65 -14.56 40.36
N ARG A 38 -8.71 -14.92 41.05
CA ARG A 38 -9.01 -14.35 42.36
C ARG A 38 -8.00 -14.82 43.44
N ALA A 39 -7.95 -14.12 44.55
CA ALA A 39 -7.06 -14.47 45.68
C ALA A 39 -7.38 -15.85 46.30
N ASP A 40 -8.62 -16.34 46.15
CA ASP A 40 -9.07 -17.67 46.57
C ASP A 40 -8.75 -18.79 45.55
N GLY A 41 -8.04 -18.46 44.47
CA GLY A 41 -7.67 -19.39 43.40
C GLY A 41 -8.76 -19.67 42.38
N VAL A 42 -9.98 -19.14 42.54
CA VAL A 42 -11.08 -19.35 41.59
C VAL A 42 -10.93 -18.42 40.40
N PRO A 43 -10.84 -18.92 39.15
CA PRO A 43 -10.75 -18.09 37.98
C PRO A 43 -12.12 -17.48 37.59
N VAL A 44 -12.10 -16.22 37.17
CA VAL A 44 -13.22 -15.55 36.53
C VAL A 44 -12.88 -15.38 35.07
N VAL A 45 -13.71 -15.92 34.18
CA VAL A 45 -13.48 -15.91 32.73
C VAL A 45 -14.49 -15.00 32.06
N LEU A 46 -14.01 -14.07 31.25
CA LEU A 46 -14.84 -13.20 30.41
C LEU A 46 -15.05 -13.84 29.04
N MET A 47 -16.27 -13.69 28.48
CA MET A 47 -16.61 -14.10 27.13
C MET A 47 -17.67 -13.17 26.53
N GLY A 48 -17.77 -13.17 25.21
CA GLY A 48 -18.71 -12.31 24.48
C GLY A 48 -18.51 -10.83 24.77
N ASP A 49 -19.58 -10.07 24.87
CA ASP A 49 -19.53 -8.62 25.07
C ASP A 49 -18.86 -8.18 26.38
N ALA A 50 -18.73 -9.08 27.36
CA ALA A 50 -17.99 -8.81 28.59
C ALA A 50 -16.47 -8.74 28.37
N ALA A 51 -15.95 -9.51 27.41
CA ALA A 51 -14.53 -9.52 27.03
C ALA A 51 -14.23 -8.53 25.89
N HIS A 52 -15.16 -8.45 24.94
CA HIS A 52 -14.97 -7.69 23.71
C HIS A 52 -16.31 -7.40 23.04
N THR A 53 -16.43 -6.22 22.43
CA THR A 53 -17.56 -5.87 21.55
C THR A 53 -17.10 -5.70 20.12
N ALA A 54 -17.96 -6.05 19.16
CA ALA A 54 -17.81 -5.71 17.75
C ALA A 54 -18.96 -4.79 17.34
N HIS A 55 -18.65 -3.77 16.54
CA HIS A 55 -19.69 -2.86 16.03
C HIS A 55 -20.72 -3.66 15.20
N PHE A 56 -21.99 -3.34 15.36
CA PHE A 56 -23.12 -4.08 14.76
C PHE A 56 -23.14 -4.03 13.21
N SER A 57 -22.36 -3.14 12.57
CA SER A 57 -22.31 -2.96 11.10
C SER A 57 -22.01 -4.24 10.31
N ILE A 58 -21.46 -5.29 10.94
CA ILE A 58 -21.18 -6.58 10.33
C ILE A 58 -21.97 -7.76 10.94
N GLY A 59 -22.84 -7.49 11.93
CA GLY A 59 -23.73 -8.50 12.51
C GLY A 59 -23.03 -9.65 13.22
N SER A 60 -21.86 -9.46 13.82
CA SER A 60 -20.99 -10.56 14.33
C SER A 60 -20.96 -10.72 15.85
N GLY A 61 -21.64 -9.89 16.65
CA GLY A 61 -21.56 -9.94 18.12
C GLY A 61 -21.99 -11.28 18.69
N THR A 62 -23.21 -11.73 18.39
CA THR A 62 -23.75 -13.02 18.83
C THR A 62 -22.90 -14.21 18.36
N LYS A 63 -22.42 -14.16 17.11
CA LYS A 63 -21.51 -15.20 16.58
C LYS A 63 -20.23 -15.30 17.39
N LEU A 64 -19.61 -14.19 17.76
CA LEU A 64 -18.40 -14.17 18.57
C LEU A 64 -18.62 -14.80 19.93
N ALA A 65 -19.74 -14.48 20.61
CA ALA A 65 -20.09 -15.06 21.90
C ALA A 65 -20.28 -16.60 21.84
N PHE A 66 -20.91 -17.12 20.77
CA PHE A 66 -21.01 -18.56 20.56
C PHE A 66 -19.65 -19.21 20.29
N GLU A 67 -18.81 -18.59 19.46
CA GLU A 67 -17.47 -19.09 19.19
C GLU A 67 -16.59 -19.11 20.44
N ASP A 68 -16.74 -18.12 21.34
CA ASP A 68 -16.05 -18.10 22.62
C ASP A 68 -16.51 -19.27 23.52
N ALA A 69 -17.81 -19.51 23.62
CA ALA A 69 -18.35 -20.62 24.41
C ALA A 69 -17.87 -21.98 23.89
N ILE A 70 -17.87 -22.17 22.57
CA ILE A 70 -17.41 -23.41 21.93
C ILE A 70 -15.91 -23.60 22.18
N ALA A 71 -15.09 -22.55 22.02
CA ALA A 71 -13.66 -22.63 22.25
C ALA A 71 -13.32 -22.93 23.71
N LEU A 72 -13.99 -22.25 24.65
CA LEU A 72 -13.78 -22.47 26.08
C LEU A 72 -14.14 -23.91 26.47
N ALA A 73 -15.28 -24.41 25.99
CA ALA A 73 -15.72 -25.80 26.27
C ALA A 73 -14.74 -26.82 25.67
N ARG A 74 -14.26 -26.61 24.46
CA ARG A 74 -13.27 -27.47 23.81
C ARG A 74 -11.95 -27.48 24.60
N ASP A 75 -11.41 -26.31 24.91
CA ASP A 75 -10.10 -26.18 25.55
C ASP A 75 -10.10 -26.75 26.96
N ILE A 76 -11.22 -26.65 27.70
CA ILE A 76 -11.43 -27.34 28.98
C ILE A 76 -11.45 -28.88 28.78
N GLY A 77 -12.16 -29.37 27.78
CA GLY A 77 -12.24 -30.80 27.46
C GLY A 77 -10.89 -31.42 27.09
N GLU A 78 -10.07 -30.68 26.32
CA GLU A 78 -8.76 -31.12 25.84
C GLU A 78 -7.66 -31.02 26.91
N ALA A 79 -7.84 -30.23 27.95
CA ALA A 79 -6.81 -29.96 28.96
C ALA A 79 -6.63 -31.06 30.03
N GLN A 80 -7.47 -32.11 30.00
CA GLN A 80 -7.37 -33.26 30.91
C GLN A 80 -7.31 -32.89 32.42
N GLY A 81 -8.03 -31.84 32.82
CA GLY A 81 -8.09 -31.36 34.20
C GLY A 81 -7.15 -30.18 34.51
N ASP A 82 -6.25 -29.82 33.63
CA ASP A 82 -5.41 -28.61 33.77
C ASP A 82 -6.20 -27.37 33.32
N LEU A 83 -6.93 -26.77 34.27
CA LEU A 83 -7.79 -25.62 34.01
C LEU A 83 -6.98 -24.38 33.60
N ASP A 84 -5.78 -24.18 34.18
CA ASP A 84 -4.94 -23.03 33.85
C ASP A 84 -4.49 -23.06 32.39
N ARG A 85 -4.03 -24.22 31.95
CA ARG A 85 -3.67 -24.44 30.53
C ARG A 85 -4.86 -24.24 29.60
N ALA A 86 -6.06 -24.72 29.96
CA ALA A 86 -7.27 -24.53 29.19
C ALA A 86 -7.62 -23.06 29.00
N LEU A 87 -7.58 -22.28 30.06
CA LEU A 87 -7.95 -20.87 30.06
C LEU A 87 -6.94 -20.01 29.32
N ASP A 88 -5.65 -20.32 29.43
CA ASP A 88 -4.60 -19.63 28.64
C ASP A 88 -4.74 -19.93 27.14
N ALA A 89 -5.04 -21.18 26.74
CA ALA A 89 -5.29 -21.58 25.36
C ALA A 89 -6.53 -20.86 24.79
N TYR A 90 -7.63 -20.80 25.56
CA TYR A 90 -8.84 -20.07 25.21
C TYR A 90 -8.54 -18.60 24.88
N GLN A 91 -7.89 -17.87 25.80
CA GLN A 91 -7.58 -16.46 25.58
C GLN A 91 -6.63 -16.28 24.38
N ALA A 92 -5.58 -17.10 24.25
CA ALA A 92 -4.60 -17.00 23.18
C ALA A 92 -5.26 -17.18 21.80
N SER A 93 -6.12 -18.18 21.64
CA SER A 93 -6.78 -18.46 20.36
C SER A 93 -7.86 -17.44 20.03
N ARG A 94 -8.72 -17.10 20.99
CA ARG A 94 -9.88 -16.25 20.72
C ARG A 94 -9.53 -14.77 20.56
N SER A 95 -8.55 -14.25 21.30
CA SER A 95 -8.15 -12.85 21.20
C SER A 95 -7.76 -12.44 19.78
N ILE A 96 -7.09 -13.33 19.04
CA ILE A 96 -6.69 -13.08 17.65
C ILE A 96 -7.91 -13.03 16.73
N GLU A 97 -8.82 -14.00 16.85
CA GLU A 97 -10.03 -14.07 16.01
C GLU A 97 -10.96 -12.88 16.27
N VAL A 98 -11.12 -12.50 17.53
CA VAL A 98 -11.90 -11.32 17.92
C VAL A 98 -11.30 -10.05 17.34
N LEU A 99 -9.97 -9.88 17.40
CA LEU A 99 -9.30 -8.72 16.82
C LEU A 99 -9.55 -8.62 15.31
N ARG A 100 -9.53 -9.75 14.59
CA ARG A 100 -9.86 -9.80 13.15
C ARG A 100 -11.29 -9.31 12.87
N ILE A 101 -12.25 -9.73 13.68
CA ILE A 101 -13.66 -9.31 13.54
C ILE A 101 -13.84 -7.84 13.91
N GLN A 102 -13.19 -7.38 14.98
CA GLN A 102 -13.22 -5.97 15.37
C GLN A 102 -12.62 -5.06 14.29
N ASN A 103 -11.55 -5.48 13.63
CA ASN A 103 -10.97 -4.74 12.51
C ASN A 103 -11.91 -4.70 11.30
N ALA A 104 -12.58 -5.81 10.97
CA ALA A 104 -13.57 -5.85 9.91
C ALA A 104 -14.78 -4.94 10.21
N ALA A 105 -15.23 -4.93 11.48
CA ALA A 105 -16.30 -4.04 11.92
C ALA A 105 -15.89 -2.57 11.84
N ARG A 106 -14.65 -2.24 12.22
CA ARG A 106 -14.09 -0.89 12.09
C ARG A 106 -14.06 -0.45 10.63
N ASN A 107 -13.51 -1.26 9.73
CA ASN A 107 -13.46 -0.94 8.31
C ASN A 107 -14.87 -0.68 7.73
N SER A 108 -15.85 -1.51 8.14
CA SER A 108 -17.25 -1.32 7.74
C SER A 108 -17.84 -0.01 8.27
N THR A 109 -17.52 0.35 9.51
CA THR A 109 -17.98 1.61 10.12
C THR A 109 -17.35 2.81 9.43
N GLU A 110 -16.03 2.79 9.23
CA GLU A 110 -15.29 3.83 8.52
C GLU A 110 -15.84 4.05 7.09
N TRP A 111 -16.26 2.98 6.41
CA TRP A 111 -16.87 3.08 5.09
C TRP A 111 -18.18 3.88 5.15
N PHE A 112 -19.05 3.62 6.12
CA PHE A 112 -20.32 4.34 6.28
C PHE A 112 -20.11 5.79 6.77
N GLU A 113 -19.17 6.02 7.67
CA GLU A 113 -18.82 7.35 8.17
C GLU A 113 -18.23 8.25 7.09
N ASN A 114 -17.61 7.66 6.07
CA ASN A 114 -17.02 8.36 4.94
C ASN A 114 -17.77 8.10 3.62
N ILE A 115 -19.07 7.91 3.67
CA ILE A 115 -19.89 7.56 2.50
C ILE A 115 -19.72 8.54 1.33
N GLU A 116 -19.41 9.78 1.60
CA GLU A 116 -19.16 10.81 0.58
C GLU A 116 -18.02 10.45 -0.37
N ARG A 117 -17.01 9.72 0.11
CA ARG A 117 -15.90 9.22 -0.72
C ARG A 117 -16.38 8.26 -1.81
N HIS A 118 -17.45 7.52 -1.52
CA HIS A 118 -17.96 6.46 -2.37
C HIS A 118 -19.16 6.91 -3.21
N ALA A 119 -19.81 8.02 -2.83
CA ALA A 119 -21.03 8.52 -3.48
C ALA A 119 -20.82 8.92 -4.94
N GLN A 120 -19.58 9.19 -5.36
CA GLN A 120 -19.22 9.53 -6.74
C GLN A 120 -18.84 8.32 -7.59
N LEU A 121 -18.76 7.13 -6.99
CA LEU A 121 -18.47 5.91 -7.74
C LEU A 121 -19.66 5.56 -8.64
N PRO A 122 -19.42 4.95 -9.82
CA PRO A 122 -20.48 4.35 -10.61
C PRO A 122 -21.30 3.34 -9.78
N PRO A 123 -22.59 3.16 -10.04
CA PRO A 123 -23.46 2.30 -9.23
C PRO A 123 -22.93 0.89 -9.01
N GLU A 124 -22.35 0.28 -10.04
CA GLU A 124 -21.75 -1.06 -9.99
C GLU A 124 -20.55 -1.11 -9.04
N GLN A 125 -19.68 -0.10 -9.11
CA GLN A 125 -18.49 -0.01 -8.25
C GLN A 125 -18.86 0.38 -6.83
N PHE A 126 -19.88 1.22 -6.64
CA PHE A 126 -20.45 1.53 -5.33
C PHE A 126 -20.99 0.26 -4.66
N ALA A 127 -21.80 -0.54 -5.39
CA ALA A 127 -22.33 -1.81 -4.89
C ALA A 127 -21.21 -2.79 -4.51
N TYR A 128 -20.20 -2.93 -5.36
CA TYR A 128 -19.04 -3.77 -5.08
C TYR A 128 -18.28 -3.28 -3.83
N SER A 129 -18.03 -1.98 -3.71
CA SER A 129 -17.36 -1.36 -2.56
C SER A 129 -18.16 -1.59 -1.27
N LEU A 130 -19.50 -1.47 -1.33
CA LEU A 130 -20.39 -1.75 -0.21
C LEU A 130 -20.31 -3.22 0.24
N LEU A 131 -20.33 -4.18 -0.71
CA LEU A 131 -20.22 -5.61 -0.41
C LEU A 131 -18.88 -5.99 0.24
N THR A 132 -17.80 -5.35 -0.17
CA THR A 132 -16.43 -5.64 0.30
C THR A 132 -15.93 -4.68 1.40
N ARG A 133 -16.76 -3.74 1.88
CA ARG A 133 -16.40 -2.66 2.82
C ARG A 133 -15.65 -3.09 4.08
N SER A 134 -15.99 -4.28 4.59
CA SER A 134 -15.35 -4.82 5.80
C SER A 134 -13.94 -5.36 5.55
N GLN A 135 -13.52 -5.49 4.28
CA GLN A 135 -12.29 -6.13 3.83
C GLN A 135 -12.12 -7.59 4.32
N ARG A 136 -13.17 -8.16 4.89
CA ARG A 136 -13.25 -9.59 5.23
C ARG A 136 -13.71 -10.41 4.03
N ILE A 137 -14.56 -9.81 3.19
CA ILE A 137 -14.97 -10.36 1.91
C ILE A 137 -14.05 -9.76 0.85
N SER A 138 -13.15 -10.57 0.35
CA SER A 138 -12.25 -10.24 -0.75
C SER A 138 -12.91 -10.51 -2.10
N HIS A 139 -12.22 -10.17 -3.19
CA HIS A 139 -12.70 -10.41 -4.55
C HIS A 139 -12.97 -11.90 -4.82
N GLU A 140 -11.99 -12.76 -4.49
CA GLU A 140 -12.13 -14.21 -4.68
C GLU A 140 -13.11 -14.84 -3.67
N ASN A 141 -13.20 -14.32 -2.45
CA ASN A 141 -14.20 -14.78 -1.51
C ASN A 141 -15.63 -14.42 -1.97
N LEU A 142 -15.80 -13.27 -2.61
CA LEU A 142 -17.07 -12.90 -3.23
C LEU A 142 -17.39 -13.82 -4.42
N ARG A 143 -16.40 -14.19 -5.24
CA ARG A 143 -16.55 -15.15 -6.33
C ARG A 143 -17.01 -16.53 -5.87
N LEU A 144 -16.51 -17.01 -4.73
CA LEU A 144 -16.97 -18.27 -4.12
C LEU A 144 -18.46 -18.21 -3.71
N ARG A 145 -18.99 -17.03 -3.41
CA ARG A 145 -20.39 -16.83 -3.01
C ARG A 145 -21.30 -16.61 -4.20
N ASP A 146 -20.85 -15.83 -5.17
CA ASP A 146 -21.59 -15.47 -6.38
C ASP A 146 -20.64 -15.23 -7.55
N ALA A 147 -20.29 -16.31 -8.23
CA ALA A 147 -19.39 -16.27 -9.39
C ALA A 147 -20.00 -15.48 -10.56
N SER A 148 -21.33 -15.51 -10.71
CA SER A 148 -22.03 -14.78 -11.78
C SER A 148 -21.93 -13.27 -11.57
N TYR A 149 -22.18 -12.80 -10.36
CA TYR A 149 -22.02 -11.39 -10.01
C TYR A 149 -20.58 -10.90 -10.25
N VAL A 150 -19.58 -11.64 -9.76
CA VAL A 150 -18.17 -11.24 -9.92
C VAL A 150 -17.78 -11.25 -11.40
N GLY A 151 -18.16 -12.26 -12.18
CA GLY A 151 -17.88 -12.30 -13.61
C GLY A 151 -18.53 -11.14 -14.38
N GLY A 152 -19.77 -10.80 -14.06
CA GLY A 152 -20.45 -9.63 -14.65
C GLY A 152 -19.77 -8.32 -14.27
N TYR A 153 -19.34 -8.18 -13.02
CA TYR A 153 -18.62 -7.00 -12.55
C TYR A 153 -17.23 -6.86 -13.21
N GLU A 154 -16.49 -7.95 -13.35
CA GLU A 154 -15.21 -7.97 -14.07
C GLU A 154 -15.37 -7.57 -15.55
N ALA A 155 -16.42 -8.07 -16.22
CA ALA A 155 -16.72 -7.69 -17.60
C ALA A 155 -17.06 -6.20 -17.73
N TRP A 156 -17.84 -5.66 -16.80
CA TRP A 156 -18.13 -4.24 -16.72
C TRP A 156 -16.87 -3.39 -16.49
N LEU A 157 -15.97 -3.82 -15.58
CA LEU A 157 -14.72 -3.11 -15.30
C LEU A 157 -13.76 -3.17 -16.50
N ALA A 158 -13.70 -4.31 -17.19
CA ALA A 158 -12.89 -4.50 -18.40
C ALA A 158 -13.35 -3.55 -19.52
N GLU A 159 -14.65 -3.43 -19.75
CA GLU A 159 -15.22 -2.50 -20.73
C GLU A 159 -14.85 -1.04 -20.43
N ARG A 160 -14.94 -0.64 -19.17
CA ARG A 160 -14.51 0.71 -18.73
C ARG A 160 -13.00 0.93 -18.89
N ALA A 161 -12.20 -0.12 -18.88
CA ALA A 161 -10.77 -0.08 -19.17
C ALA A 161 -10.45 -0.13 -20.69
N GLY A 162 -11.48 -0.14 -21.56
CA GLY A 162 -11.35 -0.15 -23.01
C GLY A 162 -11.16 -1.55 -23.62
N LEU A 163 -11.48 -2.60 -22.88
CA LEU A 163 -11.49 -3.97 -23.37
C LEU A 163 -12.91 -4.40 -23.82
N PRO A 164 -13.04 -5.48 -24.58
CA PRO A 164 -14.35 -6.11 -24.83
C PRO A 164 -15.05 -6.48 -23.52
N HIS A 165 -16.40 -6.51 -23.53
CA HIS A 165 -17.21 -6.91 -22.39
C HIS A 165 -17.06 -8.41 -22.11
N GLN A 166 -16.01 -8.77 -21.39
CA GLN A 166 -15.69 -10.14 -20.95
C GLN A 166 -15.01 -10.11 -19.60
N PRO A 167 -15.15 -11.15 -18.77
CA PRO A 167 -14.51 -11.19 -17.47
C PRO A 167 -12.98 -11.15 -17.59
N VAL A 168 -12.38 -10.12 -16.97
CA VAL A 168 -10.92 -9.99 -16.84
C VAL A 168 -10.65 -9.63 -15.38
N PRO A 169 -9.76 -10.36 -14.67
CA PRO A 169 -9.43 -10.01 -13.29
C PRO A 169 -8.96 -8.56 -13.21
N PRO A 170 -9.43 -7.77 -12.25
CA PRO A 170 -9.15 -6.33 -12.16
C PRO A 170 -7.66 -5.97 -12.31
N MET A 171 -6.76 -6.80 -11.74
CA MET A 171 -5.32 -6.60 -11.83
C MET A 171 -4.76 -6.66 -13.27
N PHE A 172 -5.46 -7.33 -14.18
CA PHE A 172 -5.04 -7.51 -15.58
C PHE A 172 -5.74 -6.56 -16.56
N THR A 173 -6.56 -5.64 -16.07
CA THR A 173 -7.11 -4.58 -16.91
C THR A 173 -6.05 -3.53 -17.22
N PRO A 174 -6.03 -2.96 -18.46
CA PRO A 174 -5.07 -1.92 -18.80
C PRO A 174 -5.33 -0.62 -18.03
N PHE A 175 -4.30 0.23 -17.95
CA PHE A 175 -4.41 1.56 -17.37
C PHE A 175 -3.74 2.59 -18.28
N LYS A 176 -4.51 3.59 -18.72
CA LYS A 176 -4.01 4.66 -19.56
C LYS A 176 -3.82 5.93 -18.75
N LEU A 177 -2.64 6.54 -18.89
CA LEU A 177 -2.32 7.83 -18.29
C LEU A 177 -1.51 8.66 -19.29
N ARG A 178 -2.02 9.83 -19.67
CA ARG A 178 -1.49 10.62 -20.81
C ARG A 178 -1.37 9.78 -22.07
N GLY A 179 -0.21 9.78 -22.72
CA GLY A 179 0.10 8.97 -23.90
C GLY A 179 0.50 7.52 -23.60
N LEU A 180 0.65 7.15 -22.34
CA LEU A 180 1.13 5.84 -21.91
C LEU A 180 -0.02 4.90 -21.56
N THR A 181 0.06 3.65 -22.02
CA THR A 181 -0.83 2.57 -21.59
C THR A 181 -0.02 1.45 -20.95
N LEU A 182 -0.35 1.14 -19.69
CA LEU A 182 0.14 -0.03 -18.99
C LEU A 182 -0.74 -1.24 -19.34
N LYS A 183 -0.14 -2.40 -19.57
CA LYS A 183 -0.88 -3.62 -19.91
C LYS A 183 -1.74 -4.16 -18.76
N ASN A 184 -1.31 -3.91 -17.51
CA ASN A 184 -2.02 -4.33 -16.30
C ASN A 184 -1.76 -3.36 -15.15
N ARG A 185 -2.37 -3.61 -13.98
CA ARG A 185 -2.36 -2.73 -12.81
C ARG A 185 -1.24 -3.01 -11.82
N VAL A 186 -0.34 -3.93 -12.14
CA VAL A 186 0.74 -4.35 -11.23
C VAL A 186 1.98 -3.53 -11.48
N VAL A 187 2.48 -2.92 -10.42
CA VAL A 187 3.69 -2.10 -10.42
C VAL A 187 4.76 -2.76 -9.54
N VAL A 188 5.98 -2.89 -10.05
CA VAL A 188 7.14 -3.19 -9.23
C VAL A 188 7.56 -1.91 -8.51
N SER A 189 7.38 -1.89 -7.18
CA SER A 189 7.72 -0.72 -6.36
C SER A 189 9.21 -0.38 -6.46
N PRO A 190 9.62 0.89 -6.39
CA PRO A 190 11.03 1.24 -6.28
C PRO A 190 11.61 0.66 -4.98
N MET A 191 12.69 -0.10 -5.10
CA MET A 191 13.32 -0.83 -3.99
C MET A 191 14.83 -0.67 -4.05
N ALA A 192 15.43 -0.04 -3.06
CA ALA A 192 16.87 0.20 -3.00
C ALA A 192 17.66 -1.12 -3.08
N GLN A 193 18.62 -1.19 -3.98
CA GLN A 193 19.47 -2.35 -4.23
C GLN A 193 20.89 -2.14 -3.69
N TYR A 194 21.33 -0.89 -3.52
CA TYR A 194 22.66 -0.52 -3.05
C TYR A 194 23.81 -1.25 -3.77
N SER A 195 23.66 -1.51 -5.07
CA SER A 195 24.54 -2.36 -5.87
C SER A 195 25.25 -1.62 -7.00
N CYS A 196 25.28 -0.27 -6.93
CA CYS A 196 26.05 0.56 -7.85
C CYS A 196 27.49 0.75 -7.40
N GLU A 197 28.36 1.00 -8.36
CA GLU A 197 29.71 1.54 -8.17
C GLU A 197 29.74 2.96 -8.76
N ASN A 198 30.17 3.95 -7.99
CA ASN A 198 30.18 5.36 -8.39
C ASN A 198 28.84 5.88 -8.96
N GLY A 199 27.73 5.36 -8.45
CA GLY A 199 26.40 5.72 -8.93
C GLY A 199 26.02 5.11 -10.30
N VAL A 200 26.85 4.26 -10.91
CA VAL A 200 26.59 3.64 -12.21
C VAL A 200 25.82 2.34 -12.02
N PRO A 201 24.60 2.20 -12.56
CA PRO A 201 23.87 0.94 -12.51
C PRO A 201 24.52 -0.11 -13.42
N GLY A 202 24.75 -1.31 -12.85
CA GLY A 202 25.45 -2.41 -13.53
C GLY A 202 24.53 -3.57 -13.92
N GLU A 203 25.15 -4.75 -14.12
CA GLU A 203 24.46 -6.00 -14.48
C GLU A 203 23.42 -6.41 -13.45
N HIS A 204 23.65 -6.14 -12.15
CA HIS A 204 22.67 -6.41 -11.12
C HIS A 204 21.33 -5.72 -11.43
N HIS A 205 21.36 -4.44 -11.83
CA HIS A 205 20.17 -3.67 -12.15
C HIS A 205 19.47 -4.16 -13.43
N LEU A 206 20.26 -4.58 -14.43
CA LEU A 206 19.72 -5.21 -15.65
C LEU A 206 18.94 -6.49 -15.32
N VAL A 207 19.55 -7.37 -14.52
CA VAL A 207 18.90 -8.63 -14.10
C VAL A 207 17.72 -8.34 -13.19
N HIS A 208 17.86 -7.44 -12.21
CA HIS A 208 16.80 -7.11 -11.26
C HIS A 208 15.55 -6.57 -11.95
N LEU A 209 15.68 -5.52 -12.76
CA LEU A 209 14.56 -4.88 -13.44
C LEU A 209 14.05 -5.70 -14.62
N GLY A 210 14.96 -6.27 -15.42
CA GLY A 210 14.62 -7.09 -16.59
C GLY A 210 13.83 -8.34 -16.22
N ALA A 211 14.23 -9.05 -15.16
CA ALA A 211 13.51 -10.25 -14.72
C ALA A 211 12.07 -9.93 -14.28
N ARG A 212 11.83 -8.80 -13.61
CA ARG A 212 10.49 -8.38 -13.17
C ARG A 212 9.63 -7.87 -14.32
N ALA A 213 10.24 -7.21 -15.30
CA ALA A 213 9.56 -6.80 -16.53
C ALA A 213 9.09 -8.03 -17.33
N MET A 214 9.97 -9.01 -17.55
CA MET A 214 9.63 -10.31 -18.16
C MET A 214 8.71 -11.15 -17.28
N GLY A 215 8.72 -10.92 -15.96
CA GLY A 215 7.86 -11.55 -14.96
C GLY A 215 6.40 -11.08 -14.96
N GLY A 216 6.02 -10.22 -15.92
CA GLY A 216 4.62 -9.88 -16.20
C GLY A 216 4.11 -8.58 -15.60
N ALA A 217 4.90 -7.83 -14.84
CA ALA A 217 4.48 -6.52 -14.31
C ALA A 217 4.13 -5.54 -15.44
N GLY A 218 3.19 -4.63 -15.18
CA GLY A 218 2.81 -3.57 -16.13
C GLY A 218 3.78 -2.40 -16.13
N LEU A 219 4.32 -2.07 -14.94
CA LEU A 219 5.28 -0.97 -14.73
C LEU A 219 6.38 -1.45 -13.78
N VAL A 220 7.63 -1.12 -14.10
CA VAL A 220 8.78 -1.43 -13.25
C VAL A 220 9.48 -0.12 -12.88
N PHE A 221 9.57 0.19 -11.59
CA PHE A 221 10.31 1.34 -11.11
C PHE A 221 11.79 1.00 -10.90
N ALA A 222 12.67 1.85 -11.42
CA ALA A 222 14.03 1.95 -10.91
C ALA A 222 13.99 2.40 -9.43
N GLU A 223 14.96 1.94 -8.64
CA GLU A 223 15.11 2.42 -7.27
C GLU A 223 15.32 3.93 -7.20
N MET A 224 15.16 4.55 -6.02
CA MET A 224 15.43 5.96 -5.81
C MET A 224 16.85 6.30 -6.33
N THR A 225 16.88 7.08 -7.38
CA THR A 225 18.09 7.48 -8.12
C THR A 225 18.44 8.92 -7.79
N ALA A 226 19.68 9.15 -7.38
CA ALA A 226 20.14 10.45 -6.91
C ALA A 226 20.36 11.42 -8.09
N PRO A 227 19.90 12.69 -7.95
CA PRO A 227 20.14 13.74 -8.95
C PRO A 227 21.54 14.34 -8.87
N SER A 228 22.27 14.09 -7.77
CA SER A 228 23.63 14.55 -7.52
C SER A 228 24.39 13.54 -6.69
N GLU A 229 25.71 13.69 -6.60
CA GLU A 229 26.56 12.78 -5.82
C GLU A 229 26.21 12.79 -4.33
N ASP A 230 25.97 13.97 -3.76
CA ASP A 230 25.56 14.19 -2.37
C ASP A 230 24.08 13.82 -2.10
N GLY A 231 23.32 13.53 -3.16
CA GLY A 231 21.93 13.08 -3.07
C GLY A 231 21.75 11.60 -2.79
N ARG A 232 22.81 10.79 -2.77
CA ARG A 232 22.75 9.34 -2.53
C ARG A 232 22.48 9.01 -1.06
N ILE A 233 21.79 7.89 -0.79
CA ILE A 233 21.63 7.36 0.57
C ILE A 233 22.96 6.72 1.01
N THR A 234 23.50 5.84 0.17
CA THR A 234 24.73 5.11 0.40
C THR A 234 25.65 5.21 -0.83
N PRO A 235 26.94 4.87 -0.74
CA PRO A 235 27.83 4.79 -1.91
C PRO A 235 27.33 3.83 -2.99
N GLY A 236 26.49 2.85 -2.61
CA GLY A 236 25.90 1.87 -3.52
C GLY A 236 24.62 2.31 -4.23
N CYS A 237 24.12 3.53 -3.99
CA CYS A 237 22.93 4.05 -4.69
C CYS A 237 23.23 4.48 -6.12
N PRO A 238 22.28 4.31 -7.04
CA PRO A 238 22.41 4.83 -8.40
C PRO A 238 22.31 6.35 -8.44
N GLY A 239 22.92 6.92 -9.45
CA GLY A 239 22.83 8.33 -9.83
C GLY A 239 22.35 8.51 -11.25
N LEU A 240 21.99 9.75 -11.58
CA LEU A 240 21.67 10.16 -12.95
C LEU A 240 22.20 11.58 -13.26
N TYR A 241 23.42 11.86 -12.79
CA TYR A 241 24.07 13.17 -12.91
C TYR A 241 25.30 13.16 -13.84
N THR A 242 25.67 11.99 -14.40
CA THR A 242 26.74 11.87 -15.39
C THR A 242 26.24 11.23 -16.70
N ASN A 243 27.02 11.40 -17.79
CA ASN A 243 26.72 10.77 -19.07
C ASN A 243 26.89 9.25 -19.03
N GLU A 244 27.84 8.75 -18.23
CA GLU A 244 28.05 7.31 -18.02
C GLU A 244 26.84 6.66 -17.38
N GLN A 245 26.30 7.27 -16.31
CA GLN A 245 25.08 6.81 -15.64
C GLN A 245 23.90 6.81 -16.58
N GLN A 246 23.71 7.87 -17.39
CA GLN A 246 22.68 7.94 -18.42
C GLN A 246 22.80 6.80 -19.44
N ALA A 247 24.00 6.52 -19.94
CA ALA A 247 24.24 5.44 -20.90
C ALA A 247 23.95 4.05 -20.29
N ALA A 248 24.34 3.84 -19.04
CA ALA A 248 24.06 2.62 -18.30
C ALA A 248 22.56 2.39 -18.11
N TRP A 249 21.80 3.42 -17.69
CA TRP A 249 20.34 3.36 -17.61
C TRP A 249 19.69 3.12 -18.97
N ALA A 250 20.13 3.80 -20.05
CA ALA A 250 19.60 3.62 -21.40
C ALA A 250 19.74 2.17 -21.89
N ARG A 251 20.82 1.47 -21.52
CA ARG A 251 21.00 0.04 -21.81
C ARG A 251 19.94 -0.82 -21.12
N ILE A 252 19.64 -0.54 -19.84
CA ILE A 252 18.64 -1.28 -19.07
C ILE A 252 17.23 -1.04 -19.61
N VAL A 253 16.88 0.22 -19.88
CA VAL A 253 15.58 0.62 -20.46
C VAL A 253 15.36 -0.07 -21.80
N ARG A 254 16.36 -0.04 -22.69
CA ARG A 254 16.29 -0.70 -24.00
C ARG A 254 16.05 -2.22 -23.85
N TYR A 255 16.77 -2.88 -22.95
CA TYR A 255 16.58 -4.31 -22.68
C TYR A 255 15.12 -4.61 -22.28
N ILE A 256 14.56 -3.81 -21.38
CA ILE A 256 13.16 -4.00 -20.91
C ILE A 256 12.19 -3.84 -22.08
N HIS A 257 12.34 -2.82 -22.91
CA HIS A 257 11.48 -2.56 -24.05
C HIS A 257 11.60 -3.62 -25.15
N GLU A 258 12.79 -4.18 -25.37
CA GLU A 258 13.03 -5.22 -26.37
C GLU A 258 12.50 -6.60 -25.94
N HIS A 259 12.53 -6.91 -24.63
CA HIS A 259 12.25 -8.25 -24.12
C HIS A 259 10.95 -8.37 -23.32
N SER A 260 10.20 -7.28 -23.13
CA SER A 260 8.92 -7.27 -22.42
C SER A 260 7.99 -6.20 -22.96
N SER A 261 6.72 -6.29 -22.59
CA SER A 261 5.72 -5.22 -22.80
C SER A 261 5.55 -4.30 -21.58
N ALA A 262 6.36 -4.50 -20.53
CA ALA A 262 6.37 -3.63 -19.35
C ALA A 262 6.88 -2.23 -19.70
N LYS A 263 6.36 -1.24 -18.97
CA LYS A 263 6.89 0.12 -18.97
C LYS A 263 7.89 0.29 -17.84
N VAL A 264 8.78 1.26 -17.97
CA VAL A 264 9.82 1.50 -16.97
C VAL A 264 9.79 2.96 -16.49
N ALA A 265 9.81 3.13 -15.17
CA ALA A 265 9.77 4.43 -14.51
C ALA A 265 11.09 4.72 -13.78
N MET A 266 11.49 6.00 -13.81
CA MET A 266 12.58 6.55 -13.01
C MET A 266 12.00 7.22 -11.77
N GLN A 267 12.48 6.82 -10.57
CA GLN A 267 12.20 7.57 -9.34
C GLN A 267 13.41 8.44 -9.00
N LEU A 268 13.28 9.76 -9.09
CA LEU A 268 14.31 10.70 -8.67
C LEU A 268 14.12 11.14 -7.22
N GLY A 269 15.17 11.11 -6.43
CA GLY A 269 15.13 11.51 -5.03
C GLY A 269 16.52 11.85 -4.48
N HIS A 270 16.54 12.82 -3.56
CA HIS A 270 17.75 13.23 -2.83
C HIS A 270 17.61 12.81 -1.36
N ALA A 271 18.61 12.09 -0.84
CA ALA A 271 18.54 11.47 0.49
C ALA A 271 18.39 12.48 1.64
N GLY A 272 18.90 13.71 1.48
CA GLY A 272 18.82 14.72 2.53
C GLY A 272 19.55 14.28 3.81
N ALA A 273 18.91 14.45 4.95
CA ALA A 273 19.46 14.07 6.26
C ALA A 273 19.69 12.56 6.45
N LYS A 274 19.18 11.73 5.52
CA LYS A 274 19.32 10.25 5.55
C LYS A 274 20.42 9.76 4.62
N GLY A 275 21.24 10.65 4.08
CA GLY A 275 22.37 10.32 3.22
C GLY A 275 23.64 9.93 3.98
N ALA A 276 24.70 9.64 3.23
CA ALA A 276 26.03 9.25 3.74
C ALA A 276 25.97 8.11 4.76
N THR A 277 25.17 7.08 4.49
CA THR A 277 25.00 5.92 5.37
C THR A 277 25.62 4.66 4.78
N ARG A 278 25.87 3.66 5.63
CA ARG A 278 26.27 2.31 5.22
C ARG A 278 25.13 1.65 4.44
N ARG A 279 25.47 0.66 3.61
CA ARG A 279 24.45 -0.20 2.98
C ARG A 279 23.62 -0.91 4.06
N ALA A 280 22.37 -1.22 3.75
CA ALA A 280 21.45 -1.77 4.76
C ALA A 280 21.96 -3.03 5.47
N TRP A 281 22.65 -3.90 4.76
CA TRP A 281 23.23 -5.14 5.33
C TRP A 281 24.56 -4.94 6.08
N ASP A 282 25.22 -3.78 5.92
CA ASP A 282 26.44 -3.39 6.64
C ASP A 282 26.13 -2.53 7.89
N GLY A 283 24.85 -2.21 8.10
CA GLY A 283 24.38 -1.39 9.21
C GLY A 283 23.36 -0.34 8.73
N ILE A 284 22.07 -0.71 8.77
CA ILE A 284 20.99 0.18 8.33
C ILE A 284 20.99 1.51 9.08
N ASP A 285 20.90 2.62 8.35
CA ASP A 285 20.88 4.00 8.86
C ASP A 285 22.15 4.42 9.67
N GLN A 286 23.21 3.59 9.72
CA GLN A 286 24.47 3.95 10.35
C GLN A 286 25.28 4.87 9.45
N PRO A 287 25.92 5.94 9.98
CA PRO A 287 26.74 6.83 9.18
C PRO A 287 27.98 6.12 8.62
N LEU A 288 28.48 6.61 7.48
CA LEU A 288 29.79 6.19 6.95
C LEU A 288 30.90 6.67 7.89
N GLU A 289 31.87 5.81 8.14
CA GLU A 289 33.07 6.15 8.91
C GLU A 289 34.08 6.95 8.06
N GLU A 290 34.17 6.61 6.76
CA GLU A 290 35.04 7.25 5.80
C GLU A 290 34.26 7.62 4.53
N GLY A 291 34.67 8.70 3.85
CA GLY A 291 34.05 9.12 2.59
C GLY A 291 32.64 9.70 2.73
N ALA A 292 32.24 10.08 3.94
CA ALA A 292 30.94 10.73 4.16
C ALA A 292 30.91 12.12 3.53
N TRP A 293 29.78 12.47 2.92
CA TRP A 293 29.53 13.80 2.33
C TRP A 293 28.65 14.64 3.23
N PRO A 294 28.69 16.00 3.11
CA PRO A 294 27.85 16.90 3.87
C PRO A 294 26.36 16.66 3.59
N LEU A 295 25.55 16.68 4.64
CA LEU A 295 24.10 16.50 4.55
C LEU A 295 23.36 17.83 4.59
N ILE A 296 22.27 17.92 3.84
CA ILE A 296 21.37 19.08 3.77
C ILE A 296 19.93 18.64 4.01
N SER A 297 19.11 19.53 4.56
CA SER A 297 17.67 19.32 4.78
C SER A 297 16.94 20.65 4.95
N ALA A 298 15.62 20.61 5.15
CA ALA A 298 14.85 21.83 5.40
C ALA A 298 15.35 22.60 6.63
N SER A 299 15.64 21.89 7.71
CA SER A 299 16.19 22.44 8.96
C SER A 299 17.27 21.52 9.51
N PRO A 300 18.18 22.00 10.38
CA PRO A 300 19.21 21.16 10.97
C PRO A 300 18.58 20.01 11.75
N GLN A 301 19.01 18.78 11.47
CA GLN A 301 18.49 17.57 12.14
C GLN A 301 19.46 16.39 12.08
N GLN A 302 19.27 15.45 12.99
CA GLN A 302 19.79 14.09 12.94
C GLN A 302 18.61 13.12 12.71
N TYR A 303 18.76 12.14 11.83
CA TYR A 303 17.69 11.13 11.62
C TYR A 303 17.63 10.12 12.77
N LEU A 304 18.79 9.70 13.28
CA LEU A 304 18.93 8.91 14.51
C LEU A 304 19.63 9.78 15.54
N ASP A 305 18.93 10.13 16.62
CA ASP A 305 19.48 10.97 17.68
C ASP A 305 20.78 10.39 18.24
N GLY A 306 21.83 11.20 18.26
CA GLY A 306 23.15 10.83 18.76
C GLY A 306 23.95 9.85 17.87
N VAL A 307 23.41 9.44 16.72
CA VAL A 307 24.06 8.45 15.82
C VAL A 307 24.32 9.05 14.43
N SER A 308 23.27 9.52 13.74
CA SER A 308 23.41 10.05 12.38
C SER A 308 24.24 11.34 12.37
N ALA A 309 24.88 11.62 11.24
CA ALA A 309 25.50 12.93 11.02
C ALA A 309 24.43 14.04 11.03
N TRP A 310 24.81 15.24 11.48
CA TRP A 310 23.95 16.42 11.40
C TRP A 310 23.82 16.91 9.96
N SER A 311 22.61 17.12 9.50
CA SER A 311 22.36 17.89 8.30
C SER A 311 22.28 19.38 8.63
N ARG A 312 22.73 20.24 7.73
CA ARG A 312 22.50 21.68 7.84
C ARG A 312 21.22 22.11 7.11
N ALA A 313 20.66 23.24 7.52
CA ALA A 313 19.58 23.87 6.77
C ALA A 313 20.05 24.29 5.37
N MET A 314 19.20 24.08 4.37
CA MET A 314 19.45 24.60 3.02
C MET A 314 19.31 26.11 2.96
N THR A 315 20.24 26.75 2.26
CA THR A 315 20.12 28.14 1.80
C THR A 315 19.30 28.21 0.51
N ARG A 316 18.97 29.40 0.05
CA ARG A 316 18.31 29.56 -1.27
C ARG A 316 19.20 29.05 -2.41
N ASP A 317 20.51 29.31 -2.34
CA ASP A 317 21.47 28.83 -3.33
C ASP A 317 21.54 27.29 -3.37
N ASP A 318 21.45 26.63 -2.20
CA ASP A 318 21.33 25.17 -2.15
C ASP A 318 20.05 24.68 -2.84
N MET A 319 18.91 25.36 -2.59
CA MET A 319 17.64 25.00 -3.21
C MET A 319 17.70 25.17 -4.74
N ASP A 320 18.31 26.25 -5.22
CA ASP A 320 18.46 26.49 -6.66
C ASP A 320 19.39 25.45 -7.29
N ARG A 321 20.51 25.11 -6.66
CA ARG A 321 21.40 24.03 -7.11
C ARG A 321 20.68 22.70 -7.17
N VAL A 322 20.03 22.29 -6.10
CA VAL A 322 19.33 21.00 -6.04
C VAL A 322 18.20 20.95 -7.08
N ARG A 323 17.46 22.03 -7.27
CA ARG A 323 16.44 22.10 -8.32
C ARG A 323 17.04 21.87 -9.71
N GLU A 324 18.19 22.49 -10.01
CA GLU A 324 18.89 22.30 -11.29
C GLU A 324 19.41 20.86 -11.44
N ASP A 325 19.93 20.25 -10.39
CA ASP A 325 20.37 18.85 -10.37
C ASP A 325 19.20 17.91 -10.74
N PHE A 326 18.01 18.16 -10.20
CA PHE A 326 16.81 17.42 -10.55
C PHE A 326 16.39 17.64 -12.02
N ILE A 327 16.43 18.88 -12.53
CA ILE A 327 16.15 19.20 -13.93
C ILE A 327 17.08 18.43 -14.87
N CYS A 328 18.38 18.51 -14.65
CA CYS A 328 19.37 17.80 -15.45
C CYS A 328 19.13 16.28 -15.42
N SER A 329 18.79 15.73 -14.25
CA SER A 329 18.50 14.29 -14.12
C SER A 329 17.21 13.88 -14.82
N ALA A 330 16.16 14.70 -14.80
CA ALA A 330 14.93 14.44 -15.56
C ALA A 330 15.17 14.45 -17.08
N GLN A 331 15.96 15.38 -17.58
CA GLN A 331 16.37 15.41 -18.99
C GLN A 331 17.16 14.16 -19.39
N ARG A 332 18.08 13.71 -18.53
CA ARG A 332 18.84 12.46 -18.72
C ARG A 332 17.93 11.22 -18.68
N ALA A 333 16.92 11.19 -17.79
CA ALA A 333 15.94 10.12 -17.74
C ALA A 333 15.11 10.06 -19.03
N ALA A 334 14.68 11.20 -19.54
CA ALA A 334 13.97 11.29 -20.81
C ALA A 334 14.83 10.79 -21.99
N ALA A 335 16.11 11.20 -22.03
CA ALA A 335 17.08 10.77 -23.04
C ALA A 335 17.46 9.29 -22.93
N ALA A 336 17.48 8.73 -21.72
CA ALA A 336 17.70 7.29 -21.47
C ALA A 336 16.49 6.44 -21.89
N GLY A 337 15.34 7.05 -22.18
CA GLY A 337 14.15 6.38 -22.72
C GLY A 337 13.13 5.94 -21.69
N PHE A 338 13.20 6.39 -20.42
CA PHE A 338 12.20 6.08 -19.41
C PHE A 338 10.81 6.54 -19.83
N ASP A 339 9.79 5.70 -19.58
CA ASP A 339 8.41 5.97 -19.95
C ASP A 339 7.68 6.87 -18.94
N TRP A 340 8.17 6.92 -17.68
CA TRP A 340 7.51 7.56 -16.56
C TRP A 340 8.55 8.17 -15.61
N LEU A 341 8.24 9.34 -15.03
CA LEU A 341 9.07 9.98 -14.01
C LEU A 341 8.30 10.06 -12.69
N GLU A 342 8.95 9.78 -11.58
CA GLU A 342 8.41 9.99 -10.24
C GLU A 342 9.34 10.83 -9.39
N LEU A 343 8.79 11.88 -8.76
CA LEU A 343 9.50 12.69 -7.78
C LEU A 343 9.28 12.11 -6.38
N HIS A 344 10.37 11.80 -5.69
CA HIS A 344 10.31 11.25 -4.33
C HIS A 344 10.19 12.34 -3.28
N CYS A 345 8.97 12.52 -2.74
CA CYS A 345 8.63 13.48 -1.68
C CYS A 345 8.22 12.81 -0.37
N ALA A 346 8.67 11.58 -0.12
CA ALA A 346 8.26 10.76 1.03
C ALA A 346 9.45 10.36 1.93
N HIS A 347 9.14 9.65 3.02
CA HIS A 347 10.06 8.85 3.84
C HIS A 347 11.17 9.63 4.55
N GLY A 348 10.99 10.93 4.80
CA GLY A 348 11.98 11.76 5.48
C GLY A 348 13.21 12.14 4.63
N TYR A 349 13.20 11.87 3.32
CA TYR A 349 14.21 12.33 2.39
C TYR A 349 14.11 13.85 2.15
N LEU A 350 14.97 14.43 1.34
CA LEU A 350 15.14 15.88 1.26
C LEU A 350 13.81 16.64 1.07
N LEU A 351 13.04 16.32 0.03
CA LEU A 351 11.78 17.02 -0.24
C LEU A 351 10.71 16.72 0.82
N SER A 352 10.68 15.50 1.35
CA SER A 352 9.86 15.14 2.52
C SER A 352 10.20 15.97 3.74
N SER A 353 11.48 16.32 3.94
CA SER A 353 11.92 17.12 5.09
C SER A 353 11.33 18.54 5.07
N PHE A 354 11.00 19.07 3.90
CA PHE A 354 10.27 20.33 3.78
C PHE A 354 8.78 20.17 4.10
N ILE A 355 8.16 19.07 3.68
CA ILE A 355 6.71 18.85 3.81
C ILE A 355 6.31 18.60 5.27
N SER A 356 7.04 17.73 5.98
CA SER A 356 6.68 17.35 7.35
C SER A 356 7.01 18.45 8.36
N PRO A 357 6.06 18.84 9.25
CA PRO A 357 6.33 19.80 10.33
C PRO A 357 7.30 19.25 11.38
N LEU A 358 7.51 17.93 11.45
CA LEU A 358 8.49 17.33 12.36
C LEU A 358 9.93 17.70 11.99
N THR A 359 10.20 17.90 10.70
CA THR A 359 11.53 18.12 10.13
C THR A 359 11.73 19.52 9.56
N ASN A 360 10.64 20.25 9.28
CA ASN A 360 10.68 21.63 8.83
C ASN A 360 10.35 22.61 9.97
N ARG A 361 11.39 23.22 10.50
CA ARG A 361 11.29 24.25 11.58
C ARG A 361 11.73 25.62 11.09
N ARG A 362 11.59 25.88 9.78
CA ARG A 362 11.95 27.16 9.15
C ARG A 362 10.93 28.23 9.54
N ASP A 363 11.39 29.45 9.65
CA ASP A 363 10.62 30.66 9.93
C ASP A 363 10.51 31.62 8.72
N ASP A 364 11.03 31.17 7.56
CA ASP A 364 10.90 31.86 6.28
C ASP A 364 9.71 31.35 5.45
N GLU A 365 9.61 31.81 4.18
CA GLU A 365 8.55 31.44 3.25
C GLU A 365 8.50 29.95 2.88
N TYR A 366 9.44 29.15 3.33
CA TYR A 366 9.50 27.68 3.14
C TYR A 366 9.11 26.89 4.39
N GLY A 367 8.70 27.57 5.49
CA GLY A 367 8.34 26.97 6.76
C GLY A 367 6.97 27.38 7.29
N GLY A 368 6.56 26.81 8.43
CA GLY A 368 5.31 27.11 9.11
C GLY A 368 4.09 26.45 8.45
N SER A 369 3.29 27.20 7.68
CA SER A 369 2.05 26.68 7.07
C SER A 369 2.33 25.55 6.07
N LEU A 370 1.33 24.67 5.86
CA LEU A 370 1.46 23.61 4.86
C LEU A 370 1.77 24.19 3.46
N GLN A 371 1.16 25.31 3.10
CA GLN A 371 1.43 25.98 1.83
C GLN A 371 2.91 26.37 1.68
N ASN A 372 3.49 26.94 2.73
CA ASN A 372 4.91 27.31 2.72
C ASN A 372 5.83 26.07 2.68
N ARG A 373 5.51 25.02 3.45
CA ARG A 373 6.27 23.78 3.45
C ARG A 373 6.25 23.06 2.10
N LEU A 374 5.19 23.23 1.32
CA LEU A 374 5.07 22.68 -0.01
C LEU A 374 5.79 23.51 -1.08
N ARG A 375 6.18 24.75 -0.81
CA ARG A 375 6.74 25.68 -1.81
C ARG A 375 7.93 25.07 -2.56
N PHE A 376 8.98 24.65 -1.87
CA PHE A 376 10.16 24.09 -2.51
C PHE A 376 9.89 22.76 -3.23
N PRO A 377 9.20 21.76 -2.65
CA PRO A 377 8.77 20.58 -3.39
C PRO A 377 7.97 20.86 -4.66
N LEU A 378 7.11 21.88 -4.65
CA LEU A 378 6.33 22.30 -5.83
C LEU A 378 7.20 23.04 -6.85
N GLU A 379 8.17 23.87 -6.42
CA GLU A 379 9.15 24.49 -7.31
C GLU A 379 9.93 23.42 -8.09
N VAL A 380 10.42 22.39 -7.41
CA VAL A 380 11.12 21.27 -8.04
C VAL A 380 10.18 20.53 -9.00
N PHE A 381 8.98 20.17 -8.54
CA PHE A 381 8.02 19.42 -9.37
C PHE A 381 7.65 20.17 -10.63
N THR A 382 7.34 21.45 -10.53
CA THR A 382 6.97 22.30 -11.68
C THR A 382 8.12 22.39 -12.70
N ALA A 383 9.35 22.62 -12.22
CA ALA A 383 10.53 22.66 -13.07
C ALA A 383 10.77 21.32 -13.79
N LEU A 384 10.55 20.20 -13.13
CA LEU A 384 10.60 18.87 -13.77
C LEU A 384 9.51 18.69 -14.81
N ARG A 385 8.27 19.14 -14.52
CA ARG A 385 7.16 19.03 -15.48
C ARG A 385 7.40 19.82 -16.76
N GLU A 386 8.11 20.94 -16.67
CA GLU A 386 8.47 21.77 -17.83
C GLU A 386 9.42 21.06 -18.80
N VAL A 387 10.36 20.27 -18.30
CA VAL A 387 11.37 19.58 -19.12
C VAL A 387 11.01 18.13 -19.45
N TRP A 388 10.12 17.50 -18.71
CA TRP A 388 9.67 16.12 -18.96
C TRP A 388 8.69 16.08 -20.12
N PRO A 389 8.76 15.11 -21.06
CA PRO A 389 7.88 15.03 -22.21
C PRO A 389 6.39 15.05 -21.81
N GLN A 390 5.58 15.86 -22.48
CA GLN A 390 4.18 16.10 -22.12
C GLN A 390 3.28 14.90 -22.30
N ASP A 391 3.64 13.97 -23.17
CA ASP A 391 2.94 12.71 -23.41
C ASP A 391 3.29 11.61 -22.39
N ARG A 392 4.38 11.80 -21.61
CA ARG A 392 4.79 10.84 -20.57
C ARG A 392 4.27 11.26 -19.20
N PRO A 393 3.75 10.29 -18.41
CA PRO A 393 3.28 10.56 -17.04
C PRO A 393 4.38 11.04 -16.11
N MET A 394 3.98 11.83 -15.11
CA MET A 394 4.79 12.24 -13.99
C MET A 394 4.00 12.12 -12.68
N SER A 395 4.53 11.34 -11.74
CA SER A 395 3.95 11.09 -10.42
C SER A 395 4.78 11.69 -9.29
N VAL A 396 4.18 11.71 -8.12
CA VAL A 396 4.84 12.09 -6.87
C VAL A 396 4.59 11.02 -5.83
N ARG A 397 5.64 10.55 -5.16
CA ARG A 397 5.51 9.69 -4.01
C ARG A 397 5.50 10.52 -2.73
N ILE A 398 4.48 10.30 -1.88
CA ILE A 398 4.30 11.04 -0.62
C ILE A 398 4.20 10.10 0.58
N SER A 399 4.54 10.60 1.78
CA SER A 399 4.15 10.00 3.05
C SER A 399 2.83 10.59 3.50
N ALA A 400 1.75 9.79 3.37
CA ALA A 400 0.40 10.25 3.69
C ALA A 400 0.10 10.35 5.20
N HIS A 401 0.99 9.83 6.05
CA HIS A 401 0.93 9.92 7.50
C HIS A 401 2.32 9.72 8.09
N ASP A 402 2.71 10.54 9.06
CA ASP A 402 4.01 10.41 9.74
C ASP A 402 3.97 9.46 10.94
N TRP A 403 2.77 9.05 11.39
CA TRP A 403 2.56 8.16 12.53
C TRP A 403 3.14 8.68 13.87
N VAL A 404 3.33 9.99 13.94
CA VAL A 404 3.81 10.74 15.11
C VAL A 404 2.88 11.92 15.34
N GLU A 405 2.58 12.23 16.58
CA GLU A 405 1.80 13.41 16.94
C GLU A 405 2.48 14.68 16.44
N GLY A 406 1.72 15.59 15.87
CA GLY A 406 2.24 16.82 15.27
C GLY A 406 2.89 16.64 13.89
N GLY A 407 2.93 15.42 13.34
CA GLY A 407 3.37 15.14 11.96
C GLY A 407 2.25 15.29 10.94
N ILE A 408 2.54 14.90 9.70
CA ILE A 408 1.57 14.84 8.59
C ILE A 408 0.44 13.87 8.95
N THR A 409 -0.79 14.34 8.76
CA THR A 409 -2.03 13.58 8.93
C THR A 409 -2.60 13.14 7.58
N PRO A 410 -3.53 12.15 7.55
CA PRO A 410 -4.23 11.78 6.32
C PRO A 410 -4.99 12.94 5.66
N GLU A 411 -5.42 13.93 6.46
CA GLU A 411 -6.10 15.12 5.97
C GLU A 411 -5.13 16.08 5.28
N ASP A 412 -3.93 16.24 5.83
CA ASP A 412 -2.85 16.99 5.17
C ASP A 412 -2.45 16.34 3.85
N ALA A 413 -2.40 15.00 3.81
CA ALA A 413 -2.06 14.26 2.60
C ALA A 413 -3.02 14.52 1.43
N VAL A 414 -4.31 14.71 1.71
CA VAL A 414 -5.30 15.11 0.69
C VAL A 414 -4.98 16.50 0.15
N GLN A 415 -4.60 17.46 1.00
CA GLN A 415 -4.22 18.81 0.58
C GLN A 415 -2.89 18.80 -0.19
N ILE A 416 -1.90 18.01 0.25
CA ILE A 416 -0.63 17.80 -0.46
C ILE A 416 -0.89 17.26 -1.87
N ALA A 417 -1.71 16.21 -1.98
CA ALA A 417 -2.06 15.61 -3.26
C ALA A 417 -2.80 16.60 -4.19
N ALA A 418 -3.71 17.42 -3.64
CA ALA A 418 -4.40 18.47 -4.38
C ALA A 418 -3.44 19.54 -4.91
N ALA A 419 -2.44 19.93 -4.12
CA ALA A 419 -1.42 20.90 -4.54
C ALA A 419 -0.55 20.35 -5.69
N PHE A 420 -0.09 19.09 -5.60
CA PHE A 420 0.66 18.47 -6.69
C PHE A 420 -0.20 18.25 -7.95
N LYS A 421 -1.48 17.89 -7.81
CA LYS A 421 -2.41 17.83 -8.92
C LYS A 421 -2.52 19.18 -9.64
N ALA A 422 -2.69 20.25 -8.89
CA ALA A 422 -2.75 21.62 -9.42
C ALA A 422 -1.44 22.03 -10.14
N ALA A 423 -0.29 21.52 -9.68
CA ALA A 423 1.01 21.69 -10.33
C ALA A 423 1.22 20.80 -11.56
N GLY A 424 0.28 19.89 -11.88
CA GLY A 424 0.33 19.04 -13.08
C GLY A 424 0.77 17.59 -12.83
N ALA A 425 0.71 17.10 -11.60
CA ALA A 425 0.91 15.69 -11.31
C ALA A 425 -0.23 14.85 -11.91
N ASP A 426 0.12 13.75 -12.51
CA ASP A 426 -0.82 12.82 -13.13
C ASP A 426 -1.31 11.75 -12.18
N LEU A 427 -0.49 11.42 -11.17
CA LEU A 427 -0.75 10.34 -10.22
C LEU A 427 0.01 10.58 -8.91
N ILE A 428 -0.53 10.08 -7.80
CA ILE A 428 0.15 10.04 -6.48
C ILE A 428 0.46 8.60 -6.10
N ASP A 429 1.73 8.29 -5.85
CA ASP A 429 2.16 7.04 -5.20
C ASP A 429 2.09 7.24 -3.67
N VAL A 430 1.19 6.48 -3.03
CA VAL A 430 0.76 6.76 -1.65
C VAL A 430 1.42 5.79 -0.67
N SER A 431 2.50 6.27 -0.04
CA SER A 431 3.18 5.57 1.07
C SER A 431 2.88 6.25 2.41
N SER A 432 3.60 5.90 3.48
CA SER A 432 3.52 6.57 4.78
C SER A 432 4.76 6.32 5.63
N GLY A 433 4.97 7.15 6.64
CA GLY A 433 6.00 6.99 7.65
C GLY A 433 7.42 7.26 7.18
N GLN A 434 8.38 6.73 7.92
CA GLN A 434 9.83 6.82 7.72
C GLN A 434 10.43 8.24 7.87
N VAL A 435 9.64 9.19 8.38
CA VAL A 435 10.09 10.57 8.67
C VAL A 435 10.82 10.63 10.01
N SER A 436 10.36 9.88 10.98
CA SER A 436 10.93 9.80 12.34
C SER A 436 10.93 8.38 12.86
N LYS A 437 11.95 8.01 13.62
CA LYS A 437 12.01 6.70 14.32
C LYS A 437 11.02 6.59 15.48
N ALA A 438 10.41 7.70 15.91
CA ALA A 438 9.34 7.69 16.90
C ALA A 438 7.98 7.24 16.34
N GLU A 439 7.90 6.95 15.03
CA GLU A 439 6.68 6.51 14.37
C GLU A 439 6.11 5.21 14.97
N LYS A 440 4.78 5.15 15.04
CA LYS A 440 4.05 3.97 15.55
C LYS A 440 2.97 3.53 14.56
N PRO A 441 3.36 3.03 13.37
CA PRO A 441 2.40 2.61 12.37
C PRO A 441 1.61 1.37 12.81
N VAL A 442 0.34 1.32 12.41
CA VAL A 442 -0.51 0.15 12.63
C VAL A 442 -0.43 -0.74 11.39
N TYR A 443 0.45 -1.71 11.45
CA TYR A 443 0.65 -2.65 10.34
C TYR A 443 -0.51 -3.63 10.18
N GLY A 444 -0.71 -4.08 8.96
CA GLY A 444 -1.72 -5.07 8.59
C GLY A 444 -1.76 -5.26 7.08
N ARG A 445 -2.58 -6.16 6.61
CA ARG A 445 -2.81 -6.39 5.18
C ARG A 445 -3.37 -5.11 4.53
N MET A 446 -2.73 -4.62 3.45
CA MET A 446 -3.17 -3.43 2.70
C MET A 446 -3.30 -2.16 3.58
N TRP A 447 -2.45 -2.03 4.60
CA TRP A 447 -2.61 -1.05 5.69
C TRP A 447 -2.53 0.42 5.25
N GLN A 448 -1.87 0.74 4.13
CA GLN A 448 -1.80 2.09 3.58
C GLN A 448 -2.89 2.39 2.54
N THR A 449 -3.64 1.38 2.09
CA THR A 449 -4.69 1.55 1.08
C THR A 449 -5.78 2.56 1.46
N PRO A 450 -6.18 2.75 2.74
CA PRO A 450 -7.12 3.80 3.10
C PRO A 450 -6.65 5.21 2.71
N PHE A 451 -5.34 5.47 2.68
CA PHE A 451 -4.80 6.76 2.28
C PHE A 451 -4.91 6.97 0.76
N SER A 452 -4.56 5.96 -0.04
CA SER A 452 -4.72 6.02 -1.50
C SER A 452 -6.19 6.20 -1.90
N GLU A 453 -7.10 5.49 -1.22
CA GLU A 453 -8.54 5.61 -1.41
C GLU A 453 -9.04 7.03 -1.10
N SER A 454 -8.62 7.60 0.01
CA SER A 454 -9.00 8.96 0.42
C SER A 454 -8.53 10.01 -0.61
N ILE A 455 -7.26 9.93 -1.01
CA ILE A 455 -6.69 10.85 -2.02
C ILE A 455 -7.41 10.68 -3.36
N ARG A 456 -7.53 9.44 -3.84
CA ARG A 456 -8.18 9.15 -5.12
C ARG A 456 -9.59 9.72 -5.21
N ASN A 457 -10.41 9.45 -4.21
CA ASN A 457 -11.83 9.77 -4.25
C ASN A 457 -12.14 11.22 -3.86
N ARG A 458 -11.29 11.87 -3.06
CA ARG A 458 -11.52 13.26 -2.63
C ARG A 458 -10.85 14.28 -3.55
N VAL A 459 -9.66 13.96 -4.06
CA VAL A 459 -8.91 14.84 -4.98
C VAL A 459 -9.27 14.57 -6.44
N GLY A 460 -9.72 13.36 -6.76
CA GLY A 460 -10.01 12.95 -8.13
C GLY A 460 -8.73 12.86 -8.97
N ILE A 461 -7.67 12.32 -8.40
CA ILE A 461 -6.39 12.01 -9.06
C ILE A 461 -6.12 10.52 -8.98
N ALA A 462 -5.51 9.94 -10.00
CA ALA A 462 -5.11 8.54 -9.98
C ALA A 462 -4.11 8.26 -8.85
N THR A 463 -4.13 7.04 -8.30
CA THR A 463 -3.25 6.65 -7.20
C THR A 463 -2.62 5.28 -7.40
N ILE A 464 -1.42 5.10 -6.83
CA ILE A 464 -0.80 3.81 -6.58
C ILE A 464 -0.98 3.49 -5.08
N ALA A 465 -1.53 2.32 -4.77
CA ALA A 465 -1.52 1.79 -3.41
C ALA A 465 -0.28 0.92 -3.20
N VAL A 466 0.34 1.05 -2.04
CA VAL A 466 1.48 0.23 -1.59
C VAL A 466 1.28 -0.19 -0.14
N GLY A 467 1.95 -1.24 0.32
CA GLY A 467 1.98 -1.65 1.72
C GLY A 467 1.22 -2.94 2.01
N ALA A 468 1.98 -4.01 2.25
CA ALA A 468 1.49 -5.37 2.54
C ALA A 468 0.45 -5.89 1.51
N ILE A 469 0.69 -5.60 0.23
CA ILE A 469 0.01 -6.18 -0.93
C ILE A 469 0.87 -7.36 -1.39
N SER A 470 0.38 -8.59 -1.28
CA SER A 470 1.18 -9.81 -1.48
C SER A 470 0.49 -10.91 -2.30
N GLU A 471 -0.76 -10.73 -2.68
CA GLU A 471 -1.58 -11.70 -3.40
C GLU A 471 -2.40 -11.04 -4.50
N ALA A 472 -2.74 -11.78 -5.56
CA ALA A 472 -3.62 -11.32 -6.63
C ALA A 472 -4.96 -10.81 -6.08
N ASP A 473 -5.51 -11.49 -5.09
CA ASP A 473 -6.78 -11.13 -4.45
C ASP A 473 -6.73 -9.76 -3.76
N HIS A 474 -5.57 -9.36 -3.21
CA HIS A 474 -5.38 -8.00 -2.68
C HIS A 474 -5.46 -6.96 -3.81
N VAL A 475 -4.75 -7.19 -4.91
CA VAL A 475 -4.74 -6.28 -6.07
C VAL A 475 -6.13 -6.18 -6.67
N ASN A 476 -6.79 -7.32 -6.92
CA ASN A 476 -8.15 -7.38 -7.46
C ASN A 476 -9.14 -6.62 -6.56
N SER A 477 -9.08 -6.84 -5.25
CA SER A 477 -9.97 -6.17 -4.28
C SER A 477 -9.77 -4.65 -4.25
N ILE A 478 -8.51 -4.17 -4.31
CA ILE A 478 -8.19 -2.74 -4.30
C ILE A 478 -8.70 -2.06 -5.56
N ILE A 479 -8.39 -2.62 -6.73
CA ILE A 479 -8.76 -2.03 -8.03
C ILE A 479 -10.27 -2.08 -8.22
N ALA A 480 -10.90 -3.23 -7.95
CA ALA A 480 -12.34 -3.39 -8.09
C ALA A 480 -13.13 -2.42 -7.20
N ALA A 481 -12.73 -2.24 -5.95
CA ALA A 481 -13.41 -1.31 -5.04
C ALA A 481 -13.11 0.18 -5.32
N GLY A 482 -12.29 0.52 -6.32
CA GLY A 482 -11.92 1.90 -6.63
C GLY A 482 -11.05 2.56 -5.55
N ARG A 483 -10.26 1.77 -4.82
CA ARG A 483 -9.41 2.25 -3.73
C ARG A 483 -8.05 2.76 -4.21
N ALA A 484 -7.60 2.30 -5.37
CA ALA A 484 -6.47 2.80 -6.14
C ALA A 484 -6.63 2.42 -7.61
N ASP A 485 -5.81 2.99 -8.48
CA ASP A 485 -5.76 2.68 -9.90
C ASP A 485 -4.66 1.67 -10.23
N LEU A 486 -3.60 1.65 -9.45
CA LEU A 486 -2.45 0.76 -9.55
C LEU A 486 -2.07 0.22 -8.17
N CYS A 487 -1.40 -0.94 -8.14
CA CYS A 487 -0.86 -1.52 -6.91
C CYS A 487 0.64 -1.77 -7.04
N ALA A 488 1.42 -1.12 -6.17
CA ALA A 488 2.86 -1.35 -6.08
C ALA A 488 3.16 -2.50 -5.12
N VAL A 489 3.86 -3.50 -5.65
CA VAL A 489 4.24 -4.73 -4.94
C VAL A 489 5.77 -4.73 -4.80
N ALA A 490 6.26 -4.78 -3.55
CA ALA A 490 7.69 -4.72 -3.24
C ALA A 490 8.27 -6.11 -2.89
N ARG A 491 8.21 -6.48 -1.63
CA ARG A 491 8.84 -7.72 -1.11
C ARG A 491 8.45 -9.00 -1.83
N PRO A 492 7.19 -9.18 -2.28
CA PRO A 492 6.86 -10.35 -3.11
C PRO A 492 7.64 -10.40 -4.43
N HIS A 493 7.90 -9.25 -5.07
CA HIS A 493 8.75 -9.18 -6.26
C HIS A 493 10.24 -9.36 -5.95
N LEU A 494 10.71 -9.10 -4.72
CA LEU A 494 12.08 -9.47 -4.33
C LEU A 494 12.21 -10.98 -4.20
N ALA A 495 11.23 -11.64 -3.61
CA ALA A 495 11.22 -13.10 -3.41
C ALA A 495 10.97 -13.85 -4.73
N ASN A 496 10.13 -13.34 -5.61
CA ASN A 496 9.78 -13.94 -6.90
C ASN A 496 9.68 -12.88 -8.00
N PRO A 497 10.67 -12.74 -8.87
CA PRO A 497 10.62 -11.80 -9.99
C PRO A 497 9.43 -12.00 -10.92
N ALA A 498 8.95 -13.24 -11.09
CA ALA A 498 7.80 -13.59 -11.89
C ALA A 498 6.48 -13.62 -11.10
N TRP A 499 6.40 -12.89 -9.99
CA TRP A 499 5.24 -12.88 -9.09
C TRP A 499 3.92 -12.65 -9.83
N THR A 500 3.87 -11.69 -10.76
CA THR A 500 2.65 -11.39 -11.52
C THR A 500 2.15 -12.58 -12.34
N LEU A 501 3.05 -13.30 -13.00
CA LEU A 501 2.72 -14.50 -13.78
C LEU A 501 2.31 -15.68 -12.90
N HIS A 502 2.96 -15.84 -11.73
CA HIS A 502 2.60 -16.86 -10.75
C HIS A 502 1.23 -16.59 -10.12
N GLU A 503 0.93 -15.36 -9.77
CA GLU A 503 -0.38 -15.00 -9.24
C GLU A 503 -1.51 -15.18 -10.29
N ALA A 504 -1.24 -14.91 -11.58
CA ALA A 504 -2.17 -15.23 -12.67
C ALA A 504 -2.51 -16.74 -12.70
N ALA A 505 -1.50 -17.59 -12.68
CA ALA A 505 -1.68 -19.05 -12.68
C ALA A 505 -2.43 -19.53 -11.41
N LYS A 506 -2.11 -18.95 -10.25
CA LYS A 506 -2.74 -19.27 -8.97
C LYS A 506 -4.25 -18.98 -8.96
N ILE A 507 -4.69 -17.86 -9.54
CA ILE A 507 -6.13 -17.53 -9.67
C ILE A 507 -6.80 -18.19 -10.89
N GLY A 508 -6.07 -18.95 -11.69
CA GLY A 508 -6.59 -19.64 -12.89
C GLY A 508 -6.72 -18.76 -14.13
N TYR A 509 -6.12 -17.56 -14.13
CA TYR A 509 -6.09 -16.70 -15.32
C TYR A 509 -4.90 -17.08 -16.20
N THR A 510 -5.16 -17.91 -17.22
CA THR A 510 -4.12 -18.56 -18.04
C THR A 510 -3.90 -17.88 -19.38
N ALA A 511 -4.86 -17.11 -19.85
CA ALA A 511 -4.77 -16.36 -21.10
C ALA A 511 -5.70 -15.14 -21.06
N GLY A 512 -5.34 -14.09 -21.77
CA GLY A 512 -6.17 -12.90 -21.91
C GLY A 512 -5.38 -11.60 -21.80
N PRO A 513 -6.08 -10.45 -21.82
CA PRO A 513 -5.47 -9.12 -21.70
C PRO A 513 -4.57 -9.01 -20.45
N GLY A 514 -3.52 -8.22 -20.54
CA GLY A 514 -2.63 -7.92 -19.42
C GLY A 514 -1.69 -9.05 -19.00
N LEU A 515 -1.86 -10.27 -19.52
CA LEU A 515 -1.01 -11.43 -19.26
C LEU A 515 -0.12 -11.69 -20.47
N ASP A 516 1.19 -11.58 -20.28
CA ASP A 516 2.18 -11.73 -21.34
C ASP A 516 3.36 -12.57 -20.85
N TRP A 517 3.50 -13.77 -21.41
CA TRP A 517 4.58 -14.69 -21.09
C TRP A 517 5.70 -14.58 -22.11
N PRO A 518 6.97 -14.51 -21.71
CA PRO A 518 8.08 -14.61 -22.65
C PRO A 518 8.00 -15.92 -23.43
N ARG A 519 8.12 -15.86 -24.76
CA ARG A 519 8.03 -17.04 -25.62
C ARG A 519 8.91 -18.22 -25.19
N PRO A 520 10.19 -18.00 -24.77
CA PRO A 520 11.05 -19.10 -24.30
C PRO A 520 10.55 -19.78 -23.01
N TYR A 521 9.62 -19.17 -22.26
CA TYR A 521 9.12 -19.69 -20.97
C TYR A 521 7.77 -20.41 -21.07
N LEU A 522 7.20 -20.57 -22.27
CA LEU A 522 5.87 -21.15 -22.45
C LEU A 522 5.76 -22.61 -21.96
N SER A 523 6.84 -23.39 -22.02
CA SER A 523 6.86 -24.74 -21.42
C SER A 523 6.72 -24.69 -19.89
N GLY A 524 7.40 -23.73 -19.25
CA GLY A 524 7.27 -23.46 -17.81
C GLY A 524 5.87 -22.99 -17.42
N LYS A 525 5.26 -22.12 -18.25
CA LYS A 525 3.85 -21.69 -18.07
C LYS A 525 2.93 -22.90 -17.95
N GLY A 526 2.97 -23.83 -18.94
CA GLY A 526 2.08 -24.99 -18.94
C GLY A 526 2.28 -25.89 -17.72
N GLN A 527 3.51 -26.04 -17.22
CA GLN A 527 3.79 -26.79 -16.00
C GLN A 527 3.20 -26.11 -14.75
N LEU A 528 3.42 -24.81 -14.60
CA LEU A 528 2.92 -24.02 -13.47
C LEU A 528 1.38 -24.04 -13.40
N GLU A 529 0.70 -23.86 -14.53
CA GLU A 529 -0.76 -23.86 -14.60
C GLU A 529 -1.36 -25.20 -14.18
N LYS A 530 -0.79 -26.31 -14.66
CA LYS A 530 -1.22 -27.68 -14.27
C LYS A 530 -1.02 -27.94 -12.79
N GLU A 531 0.07 -27.43 -12.20
CA GLU A 531 0.32 -27.59 -10.77
C GLU A 531 -0.74 -26.86 -9.94
N HIS A 532 -1.01 -25.60 -10.26
CA HIS A 532 -2.05 -24.84 -9.56
C HIS A 532 -3.47 -25.39 -9.78
N GLU A 533 -3.77 -25.93 -10.96
CA GLU A 533 -5.03 -26.63 -11.21
C GLU A 533 -5.20 -27.85 -10.29
N ARG A 534 -4.16 -28.67 -10.14
CA ARG A 534 -4.16 -29.79 -9.19
C ARG A 534 -4.35 -29.34 -7.75
N GLN A 535 -3.66 -28.28 -7.33
CA GLN A 535 -3.80 -27.74 -5.98
C GLN A 535 -5.23 -27.24 -5.71
N ARG A 536 -5.85 -26.52 -6.66
CA ARG A 536 -7.25 -26.10 -6.55
C ARG A 536 -8.22 -27.28 -6.47
N ALA A 537 -8.02 -28.30 -7.29
CA ALA A 537 -8.84 -29.51 -7.26
C ALA A 537 -8.74 -30.27 -5.92
N GLN A 538 -7.52 -30.41 -5.38
CA GLN A 538 -7.29 -31.01 -4.06
C GLN A 538 -7.92 -30.21 -2.92
N ALA A 539 -7.80 -28.89 -2.94
CA ALA A 539 -8.42 -28.02 -1.94
C ALA A 539 -9.96 -28.14 -1.96
N SER A 540 -10.56 -28.23 -3.15
CA SER A 540 -12.00 -28.41 -3.29
C SER A 540 -12.48 -29.79 -2.77
N GLN A 541 -11.71 -30.86 -3.00
CA GLN A 541 -12.00 -32.19 -2.48
C GLN A 541 -11.83 -32.25 -0.96
N GLY A 542 -10.77 -31.65 -0.41
CA GLY A 542 -10.55 -31.57 1.04
C GLY A 542 -11.63 -30.77 1.79
N ALA A 543 -12.12 -29.69 1.19
CA ALA A 543 -13.23 -28.92 1.74
C ALA A 543 -14.55 -29.74 1.74
N GLY A 544 -14.80 -30.53 0.70
CA GLY A 544 -15.94 -31.44 0.61
C GLY A 544 -15.89 -32.56 1.66
N LEU A 545 -14.73 -33.16 1.87
CA LEU A 545 -14.52 -34.19 2.90
C LEU A 545 -14.69 -33.64 4.33
N SER A 546 -14.14 -32.47 4.62
CA SER A 546 -14.30 -31.83 5.94
C SER A 546 -15.76 -31.45 6.24
N ALA A 547 -16.52 -31.00 5.27
CA ALA A 547 -17.95 -30.73 5.39
C ALA A 547 -18.77 -32.01 5.63
N LEU A 548 -18.41 -33.11 4.94
CA LEU A 548 -19.04 -34.41 5.11
C LEU A 548 -18.71 -35.04 6.48
N GLU A 549 -17.45 -34.92 6.94
CA GLU A 549 -17.03 -35.34 8.27
C GLU A 549 -17.74 -34.57 9.39
N GLN A 550 -17.90 -33.23 9.24
CA GLN A 550 -18.67 -32.42 10.16
C GLN A 550 -20.17 -32.78 10.15
N ALA A 551 -20.73 -33.05 8.99
CA ALA A 551 -22.12 -33.51 8.88
C ALA A 551 -22.31 -34.90 9.50
N ASN A 552 -21.39 -35.84 9.31
CA ASN A 552 -21.43 -37.17 9.92
C ASN A 552 -21.30 -37.11 11.44
N ARG A 553 -20.37 -36.31 11.97
CA ARG A 553 -20.27 -36.06 13.43
C ARG A 553 -21.53 -35.41 14.02
N ALA A 554 -22.18 -34.51 13.29
CA ALA A 554 -23.42 -33.89 13.71
C ALA A 554 -24.62 -34.86 13.70
N MET A 555 -24.53 -35.90 12.86
CA MET A 555 -25.56 -36.96 12.76
C MET A 555 -25.30 -38.18 13.67
N GLY A 556 -24.18 -38.19 14.41
CA GLY A 556 -23.85 -39.26 15.37
C GLY A 556 -23.45 -40.60 14.71
N VAL A 557 -22.88 -40.54 13.49
CA VAL A 557 -22.33 -41.68 12.76
C VAL A 557 -20.81 -41.66 12.80
#